data_10f2252b0e1a9efa69c3165fed14b93b
#
_entry.id   10f2252b0e1a9efa69c3165fed14b93b
#
_cell.length_a   1.000
_cell.length_b   1.000
_cell.length_c   1.000
_cell.angle_alpha   90.00
_cell.angle_beta   90.00
_cell.angle_gamma   90.00
#
_symmetry.space_group_name_H-M   'P 1'
#
loop_
_entity.id
_entity.type
_entity.pdbx_description
1 polymer ?
#
loop_
_entity_poly.entity_id
_entity_poly.type
_entity_poly.pdbx_seq_one_letter_code
_entity_poly.pdbx_strand_id
1 'polypeptide(L)'
;MQVAELTAKNTAIGNTSPEAVIRTLQGALEASQAEVAALKQQLDWFKRQLFGRKSEKRLIEHPDQLDLSALLGETSAPAEPEPSEEITYRRRKPKQRKEDDVTDAGLRFGPEVPIEVIELSASQLDGPEADQYEVIDYKISRRLAQRPGSYVVLEYRRPVFRHKSGASLMEVPAPSAVFEGSLADVSLLAGLLVDKFCYHLPLYRQHQRLKDAGITLSRATLTNYVQRSIELLKPIYDAQWQHILQSRVLAMDETPIKAGRKKKGQMQATWYWPIYGEANEICFSWSTSRGSAHIEQQLSGFEGVLLSDGYAAYDRYAKNKPQITQAQCWAHTRRYFERAQKSDPAAEEALTLIGGLYRVEAQIREKDLEGQAKLDYRSRHAALIVDAFFVWCHNQRSRMDLVNSDPLAKALVYAENHQAQLKVYLGDPEVPIDTNHLERVLRVIPMGRKNWLFCWSEVGARQVGIIQSLLTTCRLHQIDPYTYLVDVLQRVALHPAREVEQLTPRLWKTHFAASPLRSDLEHAR
;
A
#
# COMPACT_ATOMS: atom_id res chain seq x y z
N MET A 1 30.46 23.13 18.87
CA MET A 1 30.81 24.39 19.52
C MET A 1 31.27 24.20 20.97
N GLN A 2 30.75 23.28 21.75
CA GLN A 2 31.17 23.08 23.16
C GLN A 2 32.58 22.50 23.38
N VAL A 3 33.16 21.79 22.42
CA VAL A 3 34.53 21.22 22.54
C VAL A 3 35.61 22.31 22.34
N ALA A 4 35.33 23.37 21.56
CA ALA A 4 36.24 24.47 21.36
C ALA A 4 36.30 25.44 22.55
N GLU A 5 35.23 25.53 23.35
CA GLU A 5 35.20 26.34 24.57
C GLU A 5 35.95 25.70 25.74
N LEU A 6 36.01 24.37 25.79
CA LEU A 6 36.77 23.64 26.80
C LEU A 6 38.28 23.69 26.59
N THR A 7 38.74 23.84 25.35
CA THR A 7 40.18 23.99 25.03
C THR A 7 40.70 25.44 25.32
N ALA A 8 39.87 26.47 25.22
CA ALA A 8 40.24 27.83 25.53
C ALA A 8 40.35 28.13 27.04
N LYS A 9 39.66 27.33 27.89
CA LYS A 9 39.75 27.44 29.36
C LYS A 9 40.98 26.75 29.97
N ASN A 10 41.64 25.87 29.22
CA ASN A 10 42.82 25.14 29.71
C ASN A 10 44.12 25.95 29.67
N THR A 11 44.16 27.09 29.05
CA THR A 11 45.36 27.96 28.99
C THR A 11 45.47 28.98 30.13
N ALA A 12 44.46 29.06 31.04
CA ALA A 12 44.43 29.98 32.18
C ALA A 12 44.74 29.30 33.54
N ILE A 13 45.17 28.04 33.57
CA ILE A 13 45.41 27.27 34.79
C ILE A 13 46.91 27.31 35.16
N GLY A 14 47.45 28.53 35.29
CA GLY A 14 48.84 28.70 35.76
C GLY A 14 49.04 28.80 37.30
N ASN A 15 47.96 28.97 38.13
CA ASN A 15 48.12 29.19 39.56
C ASN A 15 46.92 28.73 40.42
N THR A 16 46.17 27.71 40.05
CA THR A 16 45.11 27.15 40.86
C THR A 16 45.61 25.91 41.61
N SER A 17 45.38 25.85 42.92
CA SER A 17 45.77 24.66 43.69
C SER A 17 45.03 23.40 43.17
N PRO A 18 45.69 22.22 43.23
CA PRO A 18 45.06 20.97 42.76
C PRO A 18 43.67 20.68 43.42
N GLU A 19 43.49 21.14 44.63
CA GLU A 19 42.20 21.00 45.36
C GLU A 19 41.08 21.89 44.76
N ALA A 20 41.39 23.06 44.27
CA ALA A 20 40.42 23.94 43.62
C ALA A 20 39.98 23.37 42.26
N VAL A 21 40.89 22.75 41.49
CA VAL A 21 40.59 22.07 40.24
C VAL A 21 39.70 20.84 40.49
N ILE A 22 40.03 20.04 41.51
CA ILE A 22 39.22 18.87 41.88
C ILE A 22 37.80 19.30 42.27
N ARG A 23 37.64 20.33 43.07
CA ARG A 23 36.32 20.86 43.47
C ARG A 23 35.50 21.36 42.26
N THR A 24 36.14 22.01 41.30
CA THR A 24 35.48 22.47 40.07
C THR A 24 35.06 21.31 39.20
N LEU A 25 35.89 20.27 39.07
CA LEU A 25 35.57 19.07 38.30
C LEU A 25 34.46 18.23 39.01
N GLN A 26 34.48 18.18 40.31
CA GLN A 26 33.39 17.53 41.09
C GLN A 26 32.06 18.23 40.87
N GLY A 27 32.02 19.57 40.94
CA GLY A 27 30.82 20.35 40.69
C GLY A 27 30.31 20.22 39.22
N ALA A 28 31.20 20.14 38.25
CA ALA A 28 30.84 19.88 36.87
C ALA A 28 30.31 18.45 36.67
N LEU A 29 30.88 17.46 37.32
CA LEU A 29 30.41 16.07 37.32
C LEU A 29 29.02 15.96 37.95
N GLU A 30 28.80 16.59 39.10
CA GLU A 30 27.47 16.59 39.74
C GLU A 30 26.42 17.29 38.91
N ALA A 31 26.73 18.41 38.27
CA ALA A 31 25.84 19.10 37.34
C ALA A 31 25.49 18.22 36.13
N SER A 32 26.48 17.53 35.54
CA SER A 32 26.29 16.63 34.42
C SER A 32 25.44 15.39 34.82
N GLN A 33 25.67 14.86 36.01
CA GLN A 33 24.85 13.75 36.56
C GLN A 33 23.40 14.17 36.78
N ALA A 34 23.15 15.38 37.27
CA ALA A 34 21.82 15.94 37.48
C ALA A 34 21.09 16.13 36.11
N GLU A 35 21.79 16.62 35.11
CA GLU A 35 21.24 16.76 33.73
C GLU A 35 20.90 15.42 33.11
N VAL A 36 21.76 14.43 33.24
CA VAL A 36 21.51 13.04 32.79
C VAL A 36 20.29 12.43 33.52
N ALA A 37 20.13 12.69 34.82
CA ALA A 37 18.99 12.24 35.60
C ALA A 37 17.69 12.89 35.11
N ALA A 38 17.71 14.21 34.88
CA ALA A 38 16.55 14.94 34.32
C ALA A 38 16.16 14.47 32.94
N LEU A 39 17.13 14.25 32.05
CA LEU A 39 16.89 13.71 30.69
C LEU A 39 16.33 12.29 30.72
N LYS A 40 16.81 11.44 31.65
CA LYS A 40 16.24 10.09 31.85
C LYS A 40 14.80 10.17 32.31
N GLN A 41 14.46 11.05 33.23
CA GLN A 41 13.10 11.25 33.73
C GLN A 41 12.16 11.75 32.64
N GLN A 42 12.62 12.70 31.79
CA GLN A 42 11.88 13.14 30.61
C GLN A 42 11.68 12.01 29.60
N LEU A 43 12.70 11.23 29.34
CA LEU A 43 12.63 10.08 28.43
C LEU A 43 11.64 9.03 28.92
N ASP A 44 11.62 8.74 30.24
CA ASP A 44 10.68 7.80 30.85
C ASP A 44 9.25 8.35 30.90
N TRP A 45 9.09 9.68 31.01
CA TRP A 45 7.79 10.32 30.86
C TRP A 45 7.29 10.21 29.41
N PHE A 46 8.12 10.51 28.39
CA PHE A 46 7.79 10.32 26.98
C PHE A 46 7.49 8.87 26.63
N LYS A 47 8.26 7.92 27.18
CA LYS A 47 7.98 6.49 27.01
C LYS A 47 6.63 6.10 27.58
N ARG A 48 6.25 6.62 28.75
CA ARG A 48 4.92 6.39 29.35
C ARG A 48 3.80 7.03 28.54
N GLN A 49 4.00 8.21 27.95
CA GLN A 49 3.00 8.88 27.08
C GLN A 49 2.84 8.19 25.72
N LEU A 50 3.92 7.69 25.12
CA LEU A 50 3.91 7.10 23.80
C LEU A 50 3.66 5.59 23.78
N PHE A 51 4.08 4.88 24.84
CA PHE A 51 4.09 3.42 24.89
C PHE A 51 3.49 2.83 26.18
N GLY A 52 3.07 3.67 27.13
CA GLY A 52 2.29 3.23 28.28
C GLY A 52 0.97 2.62 27.80
N ARG A 53 0.47 1.59 28.49
CA ARG A 53 -0.86 1.03 28.25
C ARG A 53 -1.88 2.16 28.32
N LYS A 54 -2.26 2.72 27.19
CA LYS A 54 -3.45 3.53 27.07
C LYS A 54 -4.61 2.56 27.16
N SER A 55 -5.05 2.29 28.36
CA SER A 55 -6.40 1.80 28.59
C SER A 55 -7.33 2.91 28.11
N GLU A 56 -8.31 2.58 27.28
CA GLU A 56 -9.38 3.50 26.88
C GLU A 56 -10.23 3.98 28.06
N LYS A 57 -9.96 3.53 29.28
CA LYS A 57 -10.50 3.99 30.55
C LYS A 57 -9.63 5.10 31.16
N ARG A 58 -9.40 6.21 30.48
CA ARG A 58 -9.12 7.48 31.12
C ARG A 58 -10.45 8.21 31.24
N LEU A 59 -11.12 8.06 32.37
CA LEU A 59 -12.03 9.05 32.92
C LEU A 59 -11.21 10.34 33.05
N ILE A 60 -11.47 11.31 32.17
CA ILE A 60 -11.06 12.69 32.40
C ILE A 60 -12.08 13.16 33.44
N GLU A 61 -11.66 13.20 34.70
CA GLU A 61 -12.43 13.87 35.75
C GLU A 61 -12.44 15.38 35.41
N HIS A 62 -13.50 15.81 34.76
CA HIS A 62 -13.84 17.22 34.68
C HIS A 62 -14.67 17.53 35.93
N PRO A 63 -14.37 18.62 36.69
CA PRO A 63 -15.06 18.92 37.94
C PRO A 63 -16.59 19.08 37.84
N ASP A 64 -17.12 19.25 36.63
CA ASP A 64 -18.55 19.47 36.35
C ASP A 64 -19.25 18.25 35.70
N GLN A 65 -18.61 17.08 35.64
CA GLN A 65 -19.22 15.88 35.06
C GLN A 65 -19.84 15.04 36.17
N LEU A 66 -21.18 15.12 36.26
CA LEU A 66 -21.99 14.30 37.16
C LEU A 66 -21.84 12.81 36.79
N ASP A 67 -21.44 12.01 37.76
CA ASP A 67 -21.27 10.56 37.65
C ASP A 67 -22.65 9.90 37.49
N LEU A 68 -22.93 9.33 36.34
CA LEU A 68 -24.18 8.66 36.02
C LEU A 68 -24.45 7.42 36.90
N SER A 69 -23.40 6.82 37.46
CA SER A 69 -23.48 5.66 38.37
C SER A 69 -24.11 6.03 39.73
N ALA A 70 -23.90 7.27 40.19
CA ALA A 70 -24.52 7.80 41.41
C ALA A 70 -26.03 8.05 41.23
N LEU A 71 -26.51 8.24 40.02
CA LEU A 71 -27.93 8.49 39.70
C LEU A 71 -28.73 7.18 39.59
N LEU A 72 -28.08 6.03 39.37
CA LEU A 72 -28.75 4.74 39.19
C LEU A 72 -28.75 3.84 40.46
N GLY A 73 -28.21 4.30 41.56
CA GLY A 73 -28.40 3.67 42.89
C GLY A 73 -27.77 2.26 43.07
N GLU A 74 -26.80 1.88 42.24
CA GLU A 74 -26.15 0.57 42.38
C GLU A 74 -24.88 0.66 43.24
N THR A 75 -25.02 0.35 44.51
CA THR A 75 -23.92 0.04 45.43
C THR A 75 -23.59 -1.45 45.32
N SER A 76 -22.56 -1.81 44.55
CA SER A 76 -22.01 -3.17 44.59
C SER A 76 -20.92 -3.26 45.67
N ALA A 77 -21.17 -4.10 46.67
CA ALA A 77 -20.19 -4.51 47.67
C ALA A 77 -19.07 -5.34 47.00
N PRO A 78 -17.83 -5.31 47.52
CA PRO A 78 -16.73 -6.11 46.99
C PRO A 78 -16.96 -7.60 47.25
N ALA A 79 -16.95 -8.41 46.19
CA ALA A 79 -17.03 -9.86 46.27
C ALA A 79 -15.68 -10.41 46.81
N GLU A 80 -15.76 -11.30 47.80
CA GLU A 80 -14.63 -12.10 48.25
C GLU A 80 -14.13 -13.06 47.16
N PRO A 81 -12.84 -13.37 47.08
CA PRO A 81 -12.30 -14.27 46.05
C PRO A 81 -12.67 -15.72 46.38
N GLU A 82 -13.38 -16.37 45.45
CA GLU A 82 -13.59 -17.82 45.52
C GLU A 82 -12.28 -18.60 45.31
N PRO A 83 -12.11 -19.77 45.96
CA PRO A 83 -10.89 -20.57 45.85
C PRO A 83 -10.71 -21.12 44.43
N SER A 84 -9.58 -20.83 43.81
CA SER A 84 -9.21 -21.32 42.48
C SER A 84 -8.83 -22.81 42.55
N GLU A 85 -9.61 -23.70 41.94
CA GLU A 85 -9.16 -25.06 41.65
C GLU A 85 -8.12 -25.03 40.50
N GLU A 86 -6.93 -25.58 40.81
CA GLU A 86 -5.88 -25.78 39.81
C GLU A 86 -6.29 -26.88 38.82
N ILE A 87 -6.86 -26.50 37.66
CA ILE A 87 -7.11 -27.42 36.55
C ILE A 87 -5.82 -27.60 35.75
N THR A 88 -5.11 -28.70 35.98
CA THR A 88 -3.90 -29.06 35.22
C THR A 88 -4.28 -29.51 33.81
N TYR A 89 -4.19 -28.58 32.85
CA TYR A 89 -4.43 -28.87 31.45
C TYR A 89 -3.16 -29.44 30.80
N ARG A 90 -3.10 -30.75 30.54
CA ARG A 90 -2.08 -31.33 29.63
C ARG A 90 -2.34 -30.90 28.21
N ARG A 91 -1.68 -29.84 27.78
CA ARG A 91 -1.70 -29.36 26.39
C ARG A 91 -1.05 -30.42 25.51
N ARG A 92 -1.82 -31.09 24.64
CA ARG A 92 -1.27 -31.89 23.54
C ARG A 92 -0.40 -30.98 22.71
N LYS A 93 0.87 -31.38 22.43
CA LYS A 93 1.78 -30.64 21.52
C LYS A 93 1.04 -30.45 20.20
N PRO A 94 0.91 -29.22 19.68
CA PRO A 94 0.34 -29.01 18.37
C PRO A 94 1.20 -29.75 17.33
N LYS A 95 0.55 -30.53 16.45
CA LYS A 95 1.20 -31.06 15.24
C LYS A 95 1.83 -29.86 14.53
N GLN A 96 3.12 -29.96 14.15
CA GLN A 96 3.76 -28.98 13.29
C GLN A 96 2.94 -28.86 12.03
N ARG A 97 2.26 -27.72 11.87
CA ARG A 97 1.58 -27.36 10.63
C ARG A 97 2.65 -26.94 9.64
N LYS A 98 2.56 -27.41 8.40
CA LYS A 98 3.29 -26.80 7.28
C LYS A 98 2.82 -25.35 7.18
N GLU A 99 3.73 -24.41 7.02
CA GLU A 99 3.46 -22.98 7.00
C GLU A 99 2.46 -22.56 5.87
N ASP A 100 2.25 -23.42 4.89
CA ASP A 100 1.47 -23.16 3.68
C ASP A 100 -0.01 -23.62 3.71
N ASP A 101 -0.48 -24.25 4.78
CA ASP A 101 -1.85 -24.75 4.81
C ASP A 101 -2.86 -23.66 5.18
N VAL A 102 -3.75 -23.29 4.25
CA VAL A 102 -4.98 -22.54 4.56
C VAL A 102 -5.84 -23.42 5.44
N THR A 103 -6.24 -22.92 6.61
CA THR A 103 -7.07 -23.68 7.54
C THR A 103 -8.24 -22.82 7.99
N ASP A 104 -9.42 -23.35 7.84
CA ASP A 104 -10.68 -22.81 8.34
C ASP A 104 -10.97 -23.28 9.78
N ALA A 105 -9.94 -23.77 10.49
CA ALA A 105 -10.09 -24.24 11.87
C ALA A 105 -10.73 -23.17 12.74
N GLY A 106 -11.86 -23.48 13.34
CA GLY A 106 -12.59 -22.56 14.21
C GLY A 106 -13.60 -21.65 13.49
N LEU A 107 -13.77 -21.75 12.15
CA LEU A 107 -14.85 -21.05 11.47
C LEU A 107 -16.20 -21.64 11.92
N ARG A 108 -17.09 -20.78 12.42
CA ARG A 108 -18.44 -21.12 12.88
C ARG A 108 -19.39 -20.02 12.46
N PHE A 109 -20.64 -20.40 12.21
CA PHE A 109 -21.73 -19.51 11.84
C PHE A 109 -22.79 -19.52 12.95
N GLY A 110 -23.23 -18.35 13.38
CA GLY A 110 -24.37 -18.22 14.27
C GLY A 110 -25.70 -18.50 13.53
N PRO A 111 -26.80 -18.77 14.26
CA PRO A 111 -28.11 -19.06 13.66
C PRO A 111 -28.70 -17.89 12.86
N GLU A 112 -28.21 -16.68 13.12
CA GLU A 112 -28.62 -15.44 12.45
C GLU A 112 -28.01 -15.26 11.07
N VAL A 113 -26.94 -16.04 10.71
CA VAL A 113 -26.28 -15.90 9.41
C VAL A 113 -27.16 -16.54 8.34
N PRO A 114 -27.60 -15.79 7.31
CA PRO A 114 -28.42 -16.33 6.24
C PRO A 114 -27.74 -17.49 5.51
N ILE A 115 -28.50 -18.54 5.20
CA ILE A 115 -28.06 -19.69 4.43
C ILE A 115 -28.76 -19.64 3.07
N GLU A 116 -27.98 -19.66 2.00
CA GLU A 116 -28.46 -19.85 0.64
C GLU A 116 -28.16 -21.29 0.21
N VAL A 117 -29.21 -22.04 -0.14
CA VAL A 117 -29.11 -23.44 -0.53
C VAL A 117 -28.88 -23.49 -2.04
N ILE A 118 -27.85 -24.22 -2.45
CA ILE A 118 -27.54 -24.51 -3.85
C ILE A 118 -27.67 -26.02 -4.02
N GLU A 119 -28.69 -26.43 -4.74
CA GLU A 119 -28.90 -27.85 -5.09
C GLU A 119 -28.10 -28.17 -6.36
N LEU A 120 -27.19 -29.10 -6.25
CA LEU A 120 -26.40 -29.57 -7.39
C LEU A 120 -27.05 -30.84 -7.93
N SER A 121 -27.22 -30.92 -9.25
CA SER A 121 -27.71 -32.07 -9.92
C SER A 121 -26.63 -32.85 -10.66
N ALA A 122 -26.91 -34.05 -11.04
CA ALA A 122 -26.09 -34.90 -11.90
C ALA A 122 -26.80 -35.14 -13.22
N SER A 123 -26.09 -35.19 -14.33
CA SER A 123 -26.66 -35.44 -15.65
C SER A 123 -27.44 -36.75 -15.72
N GLN A 124 -27.09 -37.73 -14.87
CA GLN A 124 -27.80 -38.99 -14.74
C GLN A 124 -29.19 -38.85 -14.10
N LEU A 125 -29.37 -37.82 -13.25
CA LEU A 125 -30.65 -37.53 -12.58
C LEU A 125 -31.58 -36.65 -13.41
N ASP A 126 -31.03 -35.91 -14.38
CA ASP A 126 -31.76 -34.95 -15.23
C ASP A 126 -31.95 -35.47 -16.67
N GLY A 127 -31.33 -36.62 -17.01
CA GLY A 127 -31.33 -37.21 -18.35
C GLY A 127 -32.48 -38.17 -18.62
N PRO A 128 -32.56 -38.74 -19.84
CA PRO A 128 -33.62 -39.69 -20.24
C PRO A 128 -33.62 -40.99 -19.44
N GLU A 129 -32.54 -41.27 -18.71
CA GLU A 129 -32.41 -42.47 -17.86
C GLU A 129 -32.64 -42.16 -16.38
N ALA A 130 -33.13 -40.97 -16.02
CA ALA A 130 -33.32 -40.53 -14.64
C ALA A 130 -34.15 -41.54 -13.80
N ASP A 131 -35.13 -42.15 -14.39
CA ASP A 131 -35.97 -43.17 -13.74
C ASP A 131 -35.21 -44.45 -13.29
N GLN A 132 -33.98 -44.66 -13.79
CA GLN A 132 -33.14 -45.80 -13.41
C GLN A 132 -32.32 -45.53 -12.13
N TYR A 133 -32.33 -44.29 -11.63
CA TYR A 133 -31.58 -43.87 -10.45
C TYR A 133 -32.51 -43.51 -9.30
N GLU A 134 -32.03 -43.65 -8.08
CA GLU A 134 -32.68 -43.16 -6.87
C GLU A 134 -31.70 -42.36 -6.03
N VAL A 135 -32.13 -41.22 -5.53
CA VAL A 135 -31.36 -40.39 -4.57
C VAL A 135 -31.55 -41.01 -3.19
N ILE A 136 -30.46 -41.39 -2.55
CA ILE A 136 -30.45 -42.05 -1.25
C ILE A 136 -30.20 -41.05 -0.13
N ASP A 137 -29.32 -40.08 -0.35
CA ASP A 137 -28.92 -39.09 0.65
C ASP A 137 -28.33 -37.84 -0.03
N TYR A 138 -28.13 -36.78 0.74
CA TYR A 138 -27.49 -35.54 0.31
C TYR A 138 -26.23 -35.28 1.10
N LYS A 139 -25.12 -35.05 0.42
CA LYS A 139 -23.87 -34.61 1.03
C LYS A 139 -23.86 -33.09 1.07
N ILE A 140 -23.86 -32.52 2.28
CA ILE A 140 -23.93 -31.07 2.50
C ILE A 140 -22.52 -30.51 2.73
N SER A 141 -22.17 -29.47 1.98
CA SER A 141 -20.99 -28.67 2.23
C SER A 141 -21.36 -27.19 2.28
N ARG A 142 -20.59 -26.39 3.05
CA ARG A 142 -20.91 -24.96 3.26
C ARG A 142 -19.70 -24.10 2.96
N ARG A 143 -19.96 -22.91 2.40
CA ARG A 143 -18.97 -21.87 2.19
C ARG A 143 -19.48 -20.54 2.72
N LEU A 144 -18.58 -19.70 3.30
CA LEU A 144 -18.88 -18.34 3.67
C LEU A 144 -18.67 -17.43 2.45
N ALA A 145 -19.73 -16.78 2.02
CA ALA A 145 -19.75 -15.82 0.94
C ALA A 145 -19.99 -14.40 1.44
N GLN A 146 -19.62 -13.39 0.67
CA GLN A 146 -19.85 -11.97 0.97
C GLN A 146 -20.59 -11.30 -0.17
N ARG A 147 -21.74 -10.72 0.15
CA ARG A 147 -22.36 -9.65 -0.65
C ARG A 147 -21.84 -8.29 -0.18
N PRO A 148 -21.78 -7.26 -1.02
CA PRO A 148 -21.50 -5.91 -0.54
C PRO A 148 -22.41 -5.54 0.65
N GLY A 149 -21.79 -5.32 1.82
CA GLY A 149 -22.51 -4.96 3.05
C GLY A 149 -23.09 -6.11 3.88
N SER A 150 -23.05 -7.38 3.43
CA SER A 150 -23.58 -8.53 4.17
C SER A 150 -22.78 -9.80 3.93
N TYR A 151 -23.04 -10.81 4.75
CA TYR A 151 -22.46 -12.15 4.62
C TYR A 151 -23.57 -13.19 4.54
N VAL A 152 -23.28 -14.29 3.86
CA VAL A 152 -24.21 -15.40 3.68
C VAL A 152 -23.44 -16.72 3.68
N VAL A 153 -24.06 -17.79 4.12
CA VAL A 153 -23.51 -19.15 4.01
C VAL A 153 -24.11 -19.80 2.78
N LEU A 154 -23.28 -20.16 1.81
CA LEU A 154 -23.69 -21.01 0.69
C LEU A 154 -23.67 -22.46 1.16
N GLU A 155 -24.83 -23.10 1.15
CA GLU A 155 -24.98 -24.51 1.49
C GLU A 155 -25.19 -25.32 0.21
N TYR A 156 -24.16 -26.07 -0.18
CA TYR A 156 -24.25 -26.96 -1.35
C TYR A 156 -24.81 -28.32 -0.95
N ARG A 157 -25.96 -28.67 -1.50
CA ARG A 157 -26.59 -29.98 -1.35
C ARG A 157 -26.30 -30.82 -2.58
N ARG A 158 -25.55 -31.88 -2.39
CA ARG A 158 -25.11 -32.78 -3.45
C ARG A 158 -25.76 -34.14 -3.26
N PRO A 159 -26.56 -34.64 -4.22
CA PRO A 159 -27.19 -35.94 -4.09
C PRO A 159 -26.13 -37.05 -4.09
N VAL A 160 -26.36 -38.03 -3.23
CA VAL A 160 -25.73 -39.35 -3.29
C VAL A 160 -26.76 -40.31 -3.88
N PHE A 161 -26.45 -40.88 -5.00
CA PHE A 161 -27.41 -41.67 -5.80
C PHE A 161 -26.80 -42.97 -6.29
N ARG A 162 -27.66 -43.92 -6.63
CA ARG A 162 -27.25 -45.18 -7.24
C ARG A 162 -28.20 -45.58 -8.37
N HIS A 163 -27.72 -46.40 -9.29
CA HIS A 163 -28.56 -47.05 -10.26
C HIS A 163 -29.42 -48.14 -9.56
N LYS A 164 -30.72 -48.19 -9.84
CA LYS A 164 -31.66 -49.12 -9.15
C LYS A 164 -31.28 -50.60 -9.28
N SER A 165 -30.59 -50.98 -10.35
CA SER A 165 -30.09 -52.34 -10.56
C SER A 165 -28.65 -52.56 -10.05
N GLY A 166 -27.99 -51.56 -9.46
CA GLY A 166 -26.58 -51.61 -9.06
C GLY A 166 -26.35 -51.33 -7.58
N ALA A 167 -25.24 -51.83 -7.03
CA ALA A 167 -24.82 -51.56 -5.64
C ALA A 167 -23.88 -50.37 -5.48
N SER A 168 -23.34 -49.83 -6.58
CA SER A 168 -22.36 -48.75 -6.54
C SER A 168 -23.01 -47.41 -6.28
N LEU A 169 -22.50 -46.69 -5.26
CA LEU A 169 -22.90 -45.34 -4.93
C LEU A 169 -22.09 -44.32 -5.77
N MET A 170 -22.76 -43.30 -6.24
CA MET A 170 -22.20 -42.16 -6.96
C MET A 170 -22.54 -40.88 -6.20
N GLU A 171 -21.68 -39.88 -6.29
CA GLU A 171 -21.93 -38.55 -5.72
C GLU A 171 -21.52 -37.45 -6.70
N VAL A 172 -22.20 -36.30 -6.65
CA VAL A 172 -21.80 -35.12 -7.39
C VAL A 172 -20.52 -34.56 -6.75
N PRO A 173 -19.48 -34.24 -7.53
CA PRO A 173 -18.26 -33.65 -6.97
C PRO A 173 -18.57 -32.27 -6.34
N ALA A 174 -17.80 -31.91 -5.31
CA ALA A 174 -17.90 -30.56 -4.73
C ALA A 174 -17.47 -29.50 -5.75
N PRO A 175 -18.13 -28.32 -5.78
CA PRO A 175 -17.65 -27.20 -6.61
C PRO A 175 -16.21 -26.88 -6.30
N SER A 176 -15.43 -26.49 -7.34
CA SER A 176 -14.06 -26.06 -7.16
C SER A 176 -13.98 -24.85 -6.23
N ALA A 177 -12.97 -24.80 -5.38
CA ALA A 177 -12.70 -23.65 -4.50
C ALA A 177 -11.40 -22.99 -4.93
N VAL A 178 -11.25 -21.69 -4.66
CA VAL A 178 -9.99 -20.97 -4.90
C VAL A 178 -8.83 -21.61 -4.12
N PHE A 179 -9.12 -22.09 -2.91
CA PHE A 179 -8.18 -22.87 -2.09
C PHE A 179 -8.81 -24.19 -1.71
N GLU A 180 -8.09 -25.27 -1.96
CA GLU A 180 -8.55 -26.62 -1.61
C GLU A 180 -8.86 -26.70 -0.11
N GLY A 181 -10.03 -27.27 0.22
CA GLY A 181 -10.49 -27.45 1.59
C GLY A 181 -10.92 -26.18 2.33
N SER A 182 -10.93 -25.02 1.67
CA SER A 182 -11.39 -23.76 2.26
C SER A 182 -12.92 -23.65 2.25
N LEU A 183 -13.46 -23.03 3.32
CA LEU A 183 -14.87 -22.65 3.42
C LEU A 183 -15.12 -21.21 2.94
N ALA A 184 -14.10 -20.50 2.43
CA ALA A 184 -14.24 -19.17 1.88
C ALA A 184 -14.68 -19.26 0.41
N ASP A 185 -15.80 -18.64 0.11
CA ASP A 185 -16.20 -18.37 -1.27
C ASP A 185 -15.32 -17.28 -1.89
N VAL A 186 -15.18 -17.27 -3.21
CA VAL A 186 -14.39 -16.26 -3.93
C VAL A 186 -14.87 -14.84 -3.67
N SER A 187 -16.18 -14.63 -3.47
CA SER A 187 -16.78 -13.33 -3.14
C SER A 187 -16.26 -12.78 -1.81
N LEU A 188 -16.07 -13.64 -0.80
CA LEU A 188 -15.46 -13.26 0.47
C LEU A 188 -13.99 -12.87 0.27
N LEU A 189 -13.21 -13.66 -0.48
CA LEU A 189 -11.79 -13.38 -0.71
C LEU A 189 -11.59 -12.05 -1.45
N ALA A 190 -12.34 -11.82 -2.52
CA ALA A 190 -12.34 -10.56 -3.28
C ALA A 190 -12.79 -9.38 -2.40
N GLY A 191 -13.87 -9.56 -1.62
CA GLY A 191 -14.37 -8.56 -0.71
C GLY A 191 -13.36 -8.15 0.36
N LEU A 192 -12.64 -9.09 0.97
CA LEU A 192 -11.57 -8.82 1.94
C LEU A 192 -10.44 -7.97 1.35
N LEU A 193 -10.05 -8.25 0.11
CA LEU A 193 -9.02 -7.48 -0.61
C LEU A 193 -9.51 -6.07 -0.95
N VAL A 194 -10.70 -5.94 -1.51
CA VAL A 194 -11.29 -4.64 -1.87
C VAL A 194 -11.49 -3.78 -0.63
N ASP A 195 -12.10 -4.30 0.43
CA ASP A 195 -12.32 -3.58 1.68
C ASP A 195 -10.98 -3.07 2.26
N LYS A 196 -9.95 -3.91 2.24
CA LYS A 196 -8.65 -3.53 2.81
C LYS A 196 -7.88 -2.55 1.94
N PHE A 197 -7.82 -2.76 0.64
CA PHE A 197 -6.88 -2.06 -0.24
C PHE A 197 -7.53 -0.95 -1.07
N CYS A 198 -8.83 -1.03 -1.37
CA CYS A 198 -9.56 0.04 -2.04
C CYS A 198 -10.22 1.01 -1.04
N TYR A 199 -10.79 0.48 0.05
CA TYR A 199 -11.50 1.28 1.06
C TYR A 199 -10.70 1.46 2.35
N HIS A 200 -9.46 0.95 2.40
CA HIS A 200 -8.53 1.09 3.52
C HIS A 200 -9.06 0.56 4.86
N LEU A 201 -10.00 -0.40 4.84
CA LEU A 201 -10.56 -1.00 6.04
C LEU A 201 -9.60 -2.07 6.60
N PRO A 202 -8.94 -1.85 7.76
CA PRO A 202 -8.01 -2.81 8.33
C PRO A 202 -8.66 -4.17 8.61
N LEU A 203 -7.90 -5.27 8.48
CA LEU A 203 -8.43 -6.63 8.75
C LEU A 203 -9.02 -6.77 10.16
N TYR A 204 -8.50 -6.03 11.15
CA TYR A 204 -9.08 -6.02 12.49
C TYR A 204 -10.54 -5.55 12.49
N ARG A 205 -10.85 -4.46 11.76
CA ARG A 205 -12.22 -3.94 11.64
C ARG A 205 -13.11 -4.87 10.81
N GLN A 206 -12.58 -5.48 9.76
CA GLN A 206 -13.30 -6.51 8.99
C GLN A 206 -13.61 -7.72 9.86
N HIS A 207 -12.65 -8.17 10.68
CA HIS A 207 -12.86 -9.25 11.65
C HIS A 207 -13.95 -8.89 12.68
N GLN A 208 -13.99 -7.63 13.16
CA GLN A 208 -15.04 -7.18 14.07
C GLN A 208 -16.41 -7.22 13.37
N ARG A 209 -16.51 -6.73 12.13
CA ARG A 209 -17.75 -6.77 11.33
C ARG A 209 -18.25 -8.21 11.11
N LEU A 210 -17.35 -9.15 10.85
CA LEU A 210 -17.70 -10.59 10.77
C LEU A 210 -18.26 -11.09 12.11
N LYS A 211 -17.62 -10.75 13.22
CA LYS A 211 -18.08 -11.14 14.56
C LYS A 211 -19.45 -10.56 14.88
N ASP A 212 -19.68 -9.28 14.56
CA ASP A 212 -20.96 -8.60 14.79
C ASP A 212 -22.09 -9.20 13.91
N ALA A 213 -21.73 -9.83 12.78
CA ALA A 213 -22.64 -10.61 11.92
C ALA A 213 -22.77 -12.08 12.32
N GLY A 214 -22.39 -12.48 13.55
CA GLY A 214 -22.52 -13.86 14.04
C GLY A 214 -21.48 -14.86 13.50
N ILE A 215 -20.41 -14.39 12.82
CA ILE A 215 -19.42 -15.25 12.19
C ILE A 215 -18.16 -15.31 13.07
N THR A 216 -17.86 -16.50 13.59
CA THR A 216 -16.65 -16.74 14.36
C THR A 216 -15.53 -17.23 13.45
N LEU A 217 -14.48 -16.41 13.32
CA LEU A 217 -13.30 -16.71 12.50
C LEU A 217 -12.05 -16.21 13.23
N SER A 218 -10.94 -16.95 13.17
CA SER A 218 -9.68 -16.46 13.77
C SER A 218 -9.06 -15.34 12.92
N ARG A 219 -8.40 -14.38 13.59
CA ARG A 219 -7.64 -13.34 12.87
C ARG A 219 -6.52 -13.90 12.02
N ALA A 220 -5.94 -15.03 12.43
CA ALA A 220 -4.91 -15.73 11.67
C ALA A 220 -5.48 -16.27 10.35
N THR A 221 -6.63 -16.93 10.38
CA THR A 221 -7.32 -17.44 9.18
C THR A 221 -7.65 -16.29 8.21
N LEU A 222 -8.18 -15.17 8.74
CA LEU A 222 -8.50 -14.00 7.93
C LEU A 222 -7.24 -13.41 7.25
N THR A 223 -6.12 -13.38 7.98
CA THR A 223 -4.83 -12.93 7.42
C THR A 223 -4.34 -13.90 6.35
N ASN A 224 -4.44 -15.20 6.57
CA ASN A 224 -4.04 -16.23 5.60
C ASN A 224 -4.87 -16.14 4.31
N TYR A 225 -6.17 -15.89 4.38
CA TYR A 225 -6.99 -15.66 3.19
C TYR A 225 -6.44 -14.52 2.33
N VAL A 226 -6.15 -13.38 2.96
CA VAL A 226 -5.61 -12.21 2.26
C VAL A 226 -4.23 -12.49 1.67
N GLN A 227 -3.33 -13.09 2.44
CA GLN A 227 -1.96 -13.37 2.00
C GLN A 227 -1.95 -14.34 0.81
N ARG A 228 -2.63 -15.46 0.92
CA ARG A 228 -2.67 -16.47 -0.16
C ARG A 228 -3.39 -15.99 -1.40
N SER A 229 -4.44 -15.18 -1.25
CA SER A 229 -5.09 -14.57 -2.41
C SER A 229 -4.12 -13.64 -3.15
N ILE A 230 -3.30 -12.85 -2.44
CA ILE A 230 -2.31 -11.98 -3.09
C ILE A 230 -1.18 -12.78 -3.73
N GLU A 231 -0.71 -13.84 -3.08
CA GLU A 231 0.31 -14.73 -3.66
C GLU A 231 -0.16 -15.41 -4.94
N LEU A 232 -1.43 -15.83 -4.99
CA LEU A 232 -2.03 -16.38 -6.19
C LEU A 232 -2.06 -15.39 -7.35
N LEU A 233 -2.16 -14.09 -7.06
CA LEU A 233 -2.16 -13.01 -8.06
C LEU A 233 -0.75 -12.57 -8.50
N LYS A 234 0.32 -13.06 -7.85
CA LYS A 234 1.69 -12.66 -8.15
C LYS A 234 2.10 -12.87 -9.63
N PRO A 235 1.76 -13.98 -10.30
CA PRO A 235 2.09 -14.15 -11.72
C PRO A 235 1.49 -13.07 -12.62
N ILE A 236 0.30 -12.57 -12.30
CA ILE A 236 -0.36 -11.47 -13.05
C ILE A 236 0.41 -10.16 -12.83
N TYR A 237 0.82 -9.88 -11.59
CA TYR A 237 1.67 -8.73 -11.27
C TYR A 237 3.02 -8.80 -12.01
N ASP A 238 3.66 -9.96 -12.03
CA ASP A 238 4.95 -10.15 -12.72
C ASP A 238 4.79 -9.91 -14.23
N ALA A 239 3.70 -10.37 -14.85
CA ALA A 239 3.40 -10.13 -16.26
C ALA A 239 3.16 -8.63 -16.54
N GLN A 240 2.39 -7.95 -15.68
CA GLN A 240 2.17 -6.49 -15.78
C GLN A 240 3.49 -5.72 -15.64
N TRP A 241 4.36 -6.15 -14.73
CA TRP A 241 5.69 -5.56 -14.55
C TRP A 241 6.52 -5.67 -15.84
N GLN A 242 6.58 -6.85 -16.45
CA GLN A 242 7.32 -7.07 -17.70
C GLN A 242 6.76 -6.22 -18.85
N HIS A 243 5.45 -6.07 -18.94
CA HIS A 243 4.82 -5.23 -19.94
C HIS A 243 5.16 -3.73 -19.74
N ILE A 244 5.11 -3.23 -18.49
CA ILE A 244 5.47 -1.84 -18.18
C ILE A 244 6.91 -1.54 -18.61
N LEU A 245 7.86 -2.45 -18.40
CA LEU A 245 9.25 -2.26 -18.80
C LEU A 245 9.47 -2.17 -20.32
N GLN A 246 8.47 -2.56 -21.14
CA GLN A 246 8.50 -2.38 -22.59
C GLN A 246 8.03 -0.99 -23.04
N SER A 247 7.50 -0.18 -22.13
CA SER A 247 7.11 1.21 -22.43
C SER A 247 8.33 2.02 -22.82
N ARG A 248 8.18 2.91 -23.80
CA ARG A 248 9.24 3.84 -24.23
C ARG A 248 9.44 4.98 -23.22
N VAL A 249 8.37 5.38 -22.53
CA VAL A 249 8.39 6.39 -21.47
C VAL A 249 7.90 5.78 -20.17
N LEU A 250 8.72 5.84 -19.14
CA LEU A 250 8.36 5.46 -17.77
C LEU A 250 8.37 6.67 -16.85
N ALA A 251 7.37 6.77 -15.99
CA ALA A 251 7.42 7.68 -14.85
C ALA A 251 7.70 6.89 -13.56
N MET A 252 8.62 7.39 -12.72
CA MET A 252 9.02 6.75 -11.48
C MET A 252 9.13 7.76 -10.34
N ASP A 253 8.77 7.32 -9.14
CA ASP A 253 8.83 8.09 -7.90
C ASP A 253 9.05 7.14 -6.72
N GLU A 254 9.19 7.62 -5.49
CA GLU A 254 9.23 6.79 -4.31
C GLU A 254 8.45 7.39 -3.14
N THR A 255 7.84 6.50 -2.33
CA THR A 255 7.12 6.90 -1.12
C THR A 255 7.52 6.08 0.09
N PRO A 256 7.75 6.72 1.26
CA PRO A 256 8.18 6.00 2.45
C PRO A 256 7.03 5.20 3.08
N ILE A 257 7.39 4.03 3.59
CA ILE A 257 6.55 3.17 4.42
C ILE A 257 7.41 2.58 5.55
N LYS A 258 6.78 2.25 6.68
CA LYS A 258 7.43 1.45 7.72
C LYS A 258 7.06 -0.01 7.52
N ALA A 259 8.05 -0.89 7.34
CA ALA A 259 7.83 -2.32 7.16
C ALA A 259 8.94 -3.16 7.81
N GLY A 260 8.53 -4.27 8.43
CA GLY A 260 9.46 -5.11 9.17
C GLY A 260 9.93 -4.48 10.49
N ARG A 261 10.44 -5.32 11.37
CA ARG A 261 10.94 -4.91 12.69
C ARG A 261 12.44 -4.71 12.66
N LYS A 262 12.92 -3.50 12.94
CA LYS A 262 14.37 -3.22 13.10
C LYS A 262 14.88 -3.65 14.48
N LYS A 263 14.15 -3.31 15.54
CA LYS A 263 14.37 -3.73 16.94
C LYS A 263 13.06 -3.66 17.71
N LYS A 264 13.04 -4.12 18.97
CA LYS A 264 11.83 -4.07 19.82
C LYS A 264 11.27 -2.64 19.88
N GLY A 265 10.01 -2.46 19.48
CA GLY A 265 9.32 -1.16 19.45
C GLY A 265 9.68 -0.24 18.29
N GLN A 266 10.54 -0.65 17.35
CA GLN A 266 10.93 0.17 16.19
C GLN A 266 10.76 -0.59 14.89
N MET A 267 9.98 0.00 13.97
CA MET A 267 9.82 -0.47 12.61
C MET A 267 10.91 0.11 11.70
N GLN A 268 11.31 -0.67 10.68
CA GLN A 268 12.26 -0.23 9.67
C GLN A 268 11.62 0.78 8.71
N ALA A 269 12.35 1.84 8.37
CA ALA A 269 11.98 2.72 7.27
C ALA A 269 12.31 2.01 5.94
N THR A 270 11.33 1.96 5.04
CA THR A 270 11.41 1.31 3.73
C THR A 270 10.65 2.15 2.72
N TRP A 271 10.66 1.76 1.44
CA TRP A 271 10.06 2.55 0.36
C TRP A 271 9.29 1.68 -0.60
N TYR A 272 8.18 2.22 -1.14
CA TYR A 272 7.59 1.77 -2.38
C TYR A 272 8.12 2.63 -3.53
N TRP A 273 8.33 1.97 -4.64
CA TRP A 273 8.80 2.54 -5.90
C TRP A 273 7.78 2.24 -6.98
N PRO A 274 6.82 3.15 -7.21
CA PRO A 274 5.89 3.00 -8.32
C PRO A 274 6.58 3.27 -9.64
N ILE A 275 6.29 2.43 -10.64
CA ILE A 275 6.65 2.61 -12.04
C ILE A 275 5.37 2.67 -12.84
N TYR A 276 5.21 3.70 -13.64
CA TYR A 276 4.03 3.95 -14.46
C TYR A 276 4.42 3.93 -15.94
N GLY A 277 3.76 3.09 -16.74
CA GLY A 277 3.98 2.93 -18.17
C GLY A 277 2.95 3.63 -19.05
N GLU A 278 3.23 3.70 -20.34
CA GLU A 278 2.41 4.38 -21.36
C GLU A 278 0.99 3.80 -21.50
N ALA A 279 0.81 2.51 -21.21
CA ALA A 279 -0.50 1.86 -21.32
C ALA A 279 -1.41 2.09 -20.09
N ASN A 280 -1.17 3.14 -19.29
CA ASN A 280 -1.89 3.41 -18.05
C ASN A 280 -1.85 2.24 -17.06
N GLU A 281 -0.70 1.61 -16.94
CA GLU A 281 -0.42 0.55 -15.98
C GLU A 281 0.58 1.03 -14.93
N ILE A 282 0.43 0.57 -13.69
CA ILE A 282 1.33 0.91 -12.60
C ILE A 282 1.72 -0.33 -11.80
N CYS A 283 3.00 -0.43 -11.44
CA CYS A 283 3.48 -1.41 -10.50
C CYS A 283 4.21 -0.74 -9.33
N PHE A 284 3.93 -1.22 -8.11
CA PHE A 284 4.61 -0.81 -6.89
C PHE A 284 5.59 -1.90 -6.47
N SER A 285 6.89 -1.62 -6.59
CA SER A 285 7.90 -2.47 -5.95
C SER A 285 8.22 -1.97 -4.54
N TRP A 286 8.76 -2.84 -3.71
CA TRP A 286 9.12 -2.52 -2.34
C TRP A 286 10.62 -2.76 -2.09
N SER A 287 11.27 -1.85 -1.34
CA SER A 287 12.68 -1.96 -0.98
C SER A 287 12.96 -1.45 0.42
N THR A 288 13.96 -2.05 1.07
CA THR A 288 14.52 -1.55 2.34
C THR A 288 15.45 -0.36 2.14
N SER A 289 15.83 -0.04 0.91
CA SER A 289 16.77 1.02 0.56
C SER A 289 16.15 2.06 -0.36
N ARG A 290 16.61 3.30 -0.25
CA ARG A 290 16.34 4.41 -1.19
C ARG A 290 17.50 4.60 -2.18
N GLY A 291 18.42 3.65 -2.30
CA GLY A 291 19.62 3.77 -3.14
C GLY A 291 19.38 3.45 -4.62
N SER A 292 20.28 3.94 -5.48
CA SER A 292 20.23 3.71 -6.94
C SER A 292 20.34 2.24 -7.36
N ALA A 293 20.94 1.38 -6.54
CA ALA A 293 21.00 -0.06 -6.79
C ALA A 293 19.61 -0.72 -6.91
N HIS A 294 18.62 -0.21 -6.18
CA HIS A 294 17.25 -0.70 -6.31
C HIS A 294 16.64 -0.29 -7.65
N ILE A 295 16.85 0.97 -8.07
CA ILE A 295 16.40 1.47 -9.38
C ILE A 295 17.02 0.61 -10.49
N GLU A 296 18.31 0.32 -10.38
CA GLU A 296 19.03 -0.51 -11.35
C GLU A 296 18.44 -1.92 -11.47
N GLN A 297 18.12 -2.55 -10.34
CA GLN A 297 17.44 -3.84 -10.31
C GLN A 297 16.04 -3.78 -10.94
N GLN A 298 15.27 -2.75 -10.63
CA GLN A 298 13.89 -2.60 -11.09
C GLN A 298 13.79 -2.29 -12.57
N LEU A 299 14.69 -1.47 -13.09
CA LEU A 299 14.75 -1.04 -14.49
C LEU A 299 15.77 -1.85 -15.30
N SER A 300 16.05 -3.08 -14.88
CA SER A 300 16.96 -3.96 -15.63
C SER A 300 16.39 -4.25 -17.02
N GLY A 301 17.14 -3.92 -18.06
CA GLY A 301 16.72 -4.08 -19.46
C GLY A 301 15.82 -2.98 -20.00
N PHE A 302 15.48 -1.95 -19.22
CA PHE A 302 14.74 -0.81 -19.73
C PHE A 302 15.62 0.07 -20.62
N GLU A 303 15.06 0.51 -21.75
CA GLU A 303 15.62 1.49 -22.67
C GLU A 303 14.55 2.51 -23.02
N GLY A 304 14.88 3.81 -22.93
CA GLY A 304 13.91 4.86 -23.23
C GLY A 304 14.00 6.06 -22.32
N VAL A 305 12.88 6.74 -22.11
CA VAL A 305 12.79 7.95 -21.30
C VAL A 305 12.32 7.62 -19.87
N LEU A 306 13.12 8.03 -18.88
CA LEU A 306 12.75 7.94 -17.47
C LEU A 306 12.38 9.34 -16.95
N LEU A 307 11.10 9.57 -16.73
CA LEU A 307 10.57 10.80 -16.12
C LEU A 307 10.51 10.65 -14.59
N SER A 308 11.23 11.52 -13.87
CA SER A 308 11.30 11.46 -12.41
C SER A 308 11.39 12.85 -11.76
N ASP A 309 11.51 12.89 -10.44
CA ASP A 309 11.94 14.07 -9.70
C ASP A 309 13.47 14.23 -9.75
N GLY A 310 13.99 15.31 -9.20
CA GLY A 310 15.43 15.58 -9.12
C GLY A 310 16.16 14.79 -8.02
N TYR A 311 15.71 13.60 -7.66
CA TYR A 311 16.41 12.79 -6.68
C TYR A 311 17.68 12.18 -7.28
N ALA A 312 18.83 12.45 -6.66
CA ALA A 312 20.15 12.08 -7.18
C ALA A 312 20.39 10.58 -7.45
N ALA A 313 19.48 9.70 -7.01
CA ALA A 313 19.57 8.28 -7.34
C ALA A 313 19.20 8.01 -8.81
N TYR A 314 18.25 8.77 -9.38
CA TYR A 314 17.89 8.69 -10.79
C TYR A 314 19.01 9.22 -11.68
N ASP A 315 19.65 10.35 -11.29
CA ASP A 315 20.81 10.91 -12.00
C ASP A 315 21.95 9.89 -12.06
N ARG A 316 22.26 9.23 -10.92
CA ARG A 316 23.29 8.19 -10.86
C ARG A 316 22.94 6.98 -11.71
N TYR A 317 21.68 6.59 -11.76
CA TYR A 317 21.23 5.48 -12.59
C TYR A 317 21.40 5.79 -14.09
N ALA A 318 20.98 6.97 -14.53
CA ALA A 318 21.03 7.35 -15.94
C ALA A 318 22.43 7.69 -16.45
N LYS A 319 23.31 8.24 -15.58
CA LYS A 319 24.63 8.81 -15.96
C LYS A 319 25.51 7.89 -16.81
N ASN A 320 25.48 6.58 -16.58
CA ASN A 320 26.34 5.61 -17.28
C ASN A 320 25.55 4.71 -18.24
N LYS A 321 24.34 5.13 -18.63
CA LYS A 321 23.43 4.33 -19.48
C LYS A 321 22.94 5.17 -20.66
N PRO A 322 23.67 5.16 -21.79
CA PRO A 322 23.33 5.99 -22.95
C PRO A 322 21.96 5.67 -23.55
N GLN A 323 21.43 4.47 -23.29
CA GLN A 323 20.09 4.05 -23.71
C GLN A 323 18.96 4.69 -22.85
N ILE A 324 19.30 5.39 -21.76
CA ILE A 324 18.32 6.05 -20.87
C ILE A 324 18.37 7.55 -21.07
N THR A 325 17.28 8.13 -21.52
CA THR A 325 17.07 9.58 -21.52
C THR A 325 16.34 9.97 -20.25
N GLN A 326 16.99 10.75 -19.39
CA GLN A 326 16.35 11.26 -18.17
C GLN A 326 15.53 12.50 -18.50
N ALA A 327 14.24 12.49 -18.14
CA ALA A 327 13.35 13.64 -18.17
C ALA A 327 13.02 14.10 -16.74
N GLN A 328 12.83 15.41 -16.56
CA GLN A 328 12.59 16.03 -15.25
C GLN A 328 11.17 16.60 -15.16
N CYS A 329 10.55 16.42 -13.99
CA CYS A 329 9.22 16.90 -13.67
C CYS A 329 9.16 18.40 -13.39
N TRP A 330 8.41 19.18 -14.19
CA TRP A 330 8.19 20.61 -13.98
C TRP A 330 7.36 20.91 -12.71
N ALA A 331 6.49 20.00 -12.26
CA ALA A 331 5.76 20.20 -11.02
C ALA A 331 6.70 20.23 -9.79
N HIS A 332 7.75 19.41 -9.78
CA HIS A 332 8.77 19.46 -8.73
C HIS A 332 9.58 20.76 -8.78
N THR A 333 9.99 21.20 -9.96
CA THR A 333 10.63 22.50 -10.14
C THR A 333 9.74 23.64 -9.62
N ARG A 334 8.46 23.66 -9.98
CA ARG A 334 7.47 24.62 -9.49
C ARG A 334 7.41 24.67 -7.96
N ARG A 335 7.42 23.54 -7.27
CA ARG A 335 7.37 23.46 -5.79
C ARG A 335 8.54 24.16 -5.11
N TYR A 336 9.72 24.20 -5.73
CA TYR A 336 10.86 24.96 -5.21
C TYR A 336 10.58 26.47 -5.25
N PHE A 337 10.03 26.98 -6.35
CA PHE A 337 9.67 28.40 -6.49
C PHE A 337 8.47 28.79 -5.62
N GLU A 338 7.49 27.92 -5.42
CA GLU A 338 6.38 28.14 -4.46
C GLU A 338 6.87 28.30 -3.01
N ARG A 339 7.92 27.57 -2.65
CA ARG A 339 8.57 27.74 -1.34
C ARG A 339 9.36 29.05 -1.27
N ALA A 340 10.02 29.42 -2.36
CA ALA A 340 10.80 30.63 -2.46
C ALA A 340 9.93 31.92 -2.44
N GLN A 341 8.73 31.89 -3.03
CA GLN A 341 7.79 33.01 -3.07
C GLN A 341 7.44 33.57 -1.68
N LYS A 342 7.53 32.72 -0.64
CA LYS A 342 7.27 33.13 0.74
C LYS A 342 8.31 34.07 1.31
N SER A 343 9.52 34.09 0.75
CA SER A 343 10.65 34.89 1.20
C SER A 343 11.17 35.87 0.15
N ASP A 344 10.95 35.65 -1.12
CA ASP A 344 11.39 36.49 -2.24
C ASP A 344 10.28 36.61 -3.30
N PRO A 345 9.68 37.81 -3.48
CA PRO A 345 8.62 38.06 -4.46
C PRO A 345 9.03 37.80 -5.90
N ALA A 346 10.33 37.85 -6.25
CA ALA A 346 10.81 37.57 -7.60
C ALA A 346 10.44 36.15 -8.06
N ALA A 347 10.25 35.21 -7.15
CA ALA A 347 9.81 33.85 -7.47
C ALA A 347 8.41 33.79 -8.16
N GLU A 348 7.57 34.83 -8.02
CA GLU A 348 6.27 34.92 -8.69
C GLU A 348 6.40 34.97 -10.21
N GLU A 349 7.44 35.60 -10.74
CA GLU A 349 7.72 35.65 -12.17
C GLU A 349 8.04 34.26 -12.71
N ALA A 350 8.87 33.48 -11.99
CA ALA A 350 9.13 32.08 -12.33
C ALA A 350 7.84 31.24 -12.34
N LEU A 351 6.99 31.41 -11.32
CA LEU A 351 5.71 30.70 -11.22
C LEU A 351 4.75 31.08 -12.35
N THR A 352 4.79 32.33 -12.80
CA THR A 352 4.01 32.81 -13.95
C THR A 352 4.47 32.16 -15.25
N LEU A 353 5.80 32.08 -15.48
CA LEU A 353 6.37 31.40 -16.64
C LEU A 353 6.05 29.90 -16.63
N ILE A 354 6.27 29.20 -15.51
CA ILE A 354 5.91 27.79 -15.38
C ILE A 354 4.40 27.59 -15.58
N GLY A 355 3.55 28.49 -15.04
CA GLY A 355 2.12 28.49 -15.30
C GLY A 355 1.77 28.63 -16.78
N GLY A 356 2.59 29.35 -17.55
CA GLY A 356 2.50 29.44 -19.01
C GLY A 356 2.67 28.10 -19.69
N LEU A 357 3.62 27.26 -19.26
CA LEU A 357 3.83 25.91 -19.79
C LEU A 357 2.59 25.03 -19.58
N TYR A 358 1.99 25.08 -18.40
CA TYR A 358 0.75 24.33 -18.10
C TYR A 358 -0.45 24.81 -18.93
N ARG A 359 -0.52 26.10 -19.27
CA ARG A 359 -1.54 26.62 -20.21
C ARG A 359 -1.34 26.07 -21.61
N VAL A 360 -0.10 25.97 -22.10
CA VAL A 360 0.19 25.33 -23.40
C VAL A 360 -0.24 23.88 -23.40
N GLU A 361 0.10 23.10 -22.36
CA GLU A 361 -0.34 21.69 -22.25
C GLU A 361 -1.88 21.55 -22.14
N ALA A 362 -2.55 22.51 -21.49
CA ALA A 362 -4.02 22.53 -21.44
C ALA A 362 -4.63 22.75 -22.83
N GLN A 363 -4.07 23.68 -23.62
CA GLN A 363 -4.50 23.95 -25.01
C GLN A 363 -4.25 22.75 -25.94
N ILE A 364 -3.13 22.04 -25.75
CA ILE A 364 -2.83 20.78 -26.47
C ILE A 364 -3.93 19.76 -26.23
N ARG A 365 -4.35 19.57 -24.97
CA ARG A 365 -5.44 18.65 -24.61
C ARG A 365 -6.79 19.11 -25.13
N GLU A 366 -7.10 20.41 -25.06
CA GLU A 366 -8.36 20.98 -25.57
C GLU A 366 -8.51 20.81 -27.09
N LYS A 367 -7.38 20.90 -27.81
CA LYS A 367 -7.33 20.75 -29.26
C LYS A 367 -7.07 19.32 -29.72
N ASP A 368 -6.95 18.38 -28.79
CA ASP A 368 -6.66 16.95 -29.05
C ASP A 368 -5.44 16.76 -29.95
N LEU A 369 -4.35 17.51 -29.68
CA LEU A 369 -3.13 17.43 -30.48
C LEU A 369 -2.25 16.27 -30.01
N GLU A 370 -1.85 15.43 -30.96
CA GLU A 370 -0.98 14.27 -30.73
C GLU A 370 0.22 14.26 -31.69
N GLY A 371 1.21 13.42 -31.40
CA GLY A 371 2.38 13.19 -32.26
C GLY A 371 3.05 14.49 -32.74
N GLN A 372 3.28 14.62 -34.03
CA GLN A 372 3.98 15.77 -34.61
C GLN A 372 3.24 17.10 -34.38
N ALA A 373 1.91 17.11 -34.41
CA ALA A 373 1.12 18.33 -34.18
C ALA A 373 1.31 18.88 -32.76
N LYS A 374 1.44 17.97 -31.76
CA LYS A 374 1.78 18.31 -30.38
C LYS A 374 3.19 18.89 -30.26
N LEU A 375 4.19 18.28 -30.92
CA LEU A 375 5.56 18.80 -30.96
C LEU A 375 5.65 20.19 -31.59
N ASP A 376 4.98 20.39 -32.71
CA ASP A 376 4.95 21.69 -33.39
C ASP A 376 4.32 22.77 -32.50
N TYR A 377 3.30 22.40 -31.76
CA TYR A 377 2.64 23.31 -30.81
C TYR A 377 3.54 23.66 -29.64
N ARG A 378 4.21 22.66 -29.04
CA ARG A 378 5.21 22.86 -27.98
C ARG A 378 6.37 23.71 -28.44
N SER A 379 6.91 23.47 -29.65
CA SER A 379 8.00 24.23 -30.23
C SER A 379 7.63 25.72 -30.41
N ARG A 380 6.42 26.00 -30.90
CA ARG A 380 5.97 27.39 -31.11
C ARG A 380 5.62 28.15 -29.85
N HIS A 381 5.12 27.48 -28.82
CA HIS A 381 4.55 28.16 -27.66
C HIS A 381 5.29 27.84 -26.35
N ALA A 382 5.68 26.59 -26.10
CA ALA A 382 6.32 26.20 -24.86
C ALA A 382 7.83 26.48 -24.86
N ALA A 383 8.53 26.23 -25.97
CA ALA A 383 9.97 26.40 -26.07
C ALA A 383 10.41 27.84 -25.72
N LEU A 384 9.68 28.83 -26.23
CA LEU A 384 9.93 30.24 -25.93
C LEU A 384 9.80 30.58 -24.45
N ILE A 385 8.81 29.96 -23.78
CA ILE A 385 8.60 30.16 -22.33
C ILE A 385 9.72 29.49 -21.53
N VAL A 386 10.15 28.28 -21.96
CA VAL A 386 11.26 27.56 -21.31
C VAL A 386 12.55 28.35 -21.44
N ASP A 387 12.84 28.92 -22.63
CA ASP A 387 14.04 29.75 -22.82
C ASP A 387 13.98 31.02 -21.99
N ALA A 388 12.85 31.73 -21.95
CA ALA A 388 12.63 32.89 -21.10
C ALA A 388 12.81 32.56 -19.62
N PHE A 389 12.33 31.40 -19.16
CA PHE A 389 12.50 30.92 -17.79
C PHE A 389 13.99 30.75 -17.44
N PHE A 390 14.80 30.12 -18.29
CA PHE A 390 16.21 29.90 -18.01
C PHE A 390 17.04 31.21 -18.11
N VAL A 391 16.69 32.11 -19.03
CA VAL A 391 17.28 33.48 -19.06
C VAL A 391 16.97 34.20 -17.75
N TRP A 392 15.74 34.13 -17.28
CA TRP A 392 15.33 34.71 -16.00
C TRP A 392 16.10 34.05 -14.84
N CYS A 393 16.23 32.73 -14.78
CA CYS A 393 17.02 32.04 -13.75
C CYS A 393 18.46 32.54 -13.71
N HIS A 394 19.12 32.64 -14.87
CA HIS A 394 20.49 33.13 -14.98
C HIS A 394 20.63 34.57 -14.47
N ASN A 395 19.68 35.44 -14.82
CA ASN A 395 19.69 36.85 -14.35
C ASN A 395 19.50 36.92 -12.83
N GLN A 396 18.59 36.12 -12.26
CA GLN A 396 18.39 36.10 -10.80
C GLN A 396 19.62 35.56 -10.04
N ARG A 397 20.34 34.60 -10.61
CA ARG A 397 21.58 34.08 -10.03
C ARG A 397 22.68 35.11 -9.91
N SER A 398 22.67 36.15 -10.73
CA SER A 398 23.64 37.22 -10.73
C SER A 398 23.37 38.28 -9.66
N ARG A 399 22.31 38.20 -8.89
CA ARG A 399 21.96 39.12 -7.80
C ARG A 399 22.95 38.99 -6.65
N MET A 400 23.48 40.14 -6.20
CA MET A 400 24.48 40.20 -5.11
C MET A 400 23.87 40.00 -3.72
N ASP A 401 22.56 40.24 -3.58
CA ASP A 401 21.80 40.07 -2.33
C ASP A 401 21.35 38.63 -2.07
N LEU A 402 21.51 37.70 -3.04
CA LEU A 402 21.06 36.33 -2.96
C LEU A 402 22.16 35.42 -2.35
N VAL A 403 21.91 34.89 -1.17
CA VAL A 403 22.83 33.92 -0.53
C VAL A 403 22.43 32.45 -0.80
N ASN A 404 23.40 31.54 -0.79
CA ASN A 404 23.18 30.12 -1.12
C ASN A 404 22.17 29.42 -0.19
N SER A 405 21.91 29.92 1.00
CA SER A 405 20.93 29.38 1.94
C SER A 405 19.50 29.73 1.57
N ASP A 406 19.29 30.76 0.74
CA ASP A 406 17.97 31.26 0.40
C ASP A 406 17.13 30.23 -0.38
N PRO A 407 15.83 30.19 -0.13
CA PRO A 407 14.95 29.32 -0.89
C PRO A 407 14.98 29.59 -2.40
N LEU A 408 15.08 30.87 -2.81
CA LEU A 408 15.20 31.25 -4.23
C LEU A 408 16.51 30.76 -4.83
N ALA A 409 17.64 30.92 -4.16
CA ALA A 409 18.94 30.43 -4.64
C ALA A 409 18.90 28.91 -4.87
N LYS A 410 18.29 28.16 -3.94
CA LYS A 410 18.11 26.70 -4.05
C LYS A 410 17.21 26.32 -5.21
N ALA A 411 16.14 27.08 -5.47
CA ALA A 411 15.23 26.85 -6.59
C ALA A 411 15.93 27.07 -7.94
N LEU A 412 16.73 28.16 -8.04
CA LEU A 412 17.51 28.48 -9.24
C LEU A 412 18.55 27.38 -9.53
N VAL A 413 19.33 26.98 -8.52
CA VAL A 413 20.34 25.91 -8.65
C VAL A 413 19.68 24.60 -9.08
N TYR A 414 18.53 24.27 -8.48
CA TYR A 414 17.79 23.06 -8.83
C TYR A 414 17.36 23.10 -10.30
N ALA A 415 16.77 24.20 -10.76
CA ALA A 415 16.31 24.36 -12.14
C ALA A 415 17.46 24.28 -13.14
N GLU A 416 18.55 25.02 -12.90
CA GLU A 416 19.71 25.04 -13.80
C GLU A 416 20.42 23.68 -13.90
N ASN A 417 20.58 22.96 -12.78
CA ASN A 417 21.18 21.64 -12.76
C ASN A 417 20.39 20.61 -13.58
N HIS A 418 19.08 20.84 -13.77
CA HIS A 418 18.19 19.94 -14.52
C HIS A 418 17.69 20.55 -15.84
N GLN A 419 18.34 21.59 -16.35
CA GLN A 419 17.89 22.29 -17.56
C GLN A 419 17.72 21.35 -18.77
N ALA A 420 18.68 20.48 -19.01
CA ALA A 420 18.64 19.55 -20.13
C ALA A 420 17.44 18.57 -19.98
N GLN A 421 17.25 18.02 -18.80
CA GLN A 421 16.21 17.08 -18.47
C GLN A 421 14.81 17.72 -18.50
N LEU A 422 14.69 18.99 -18.07
CA LEU A 422 13.45 19.77 -18.14
C LEU A 422 13.02 20.11 -19.59
N LYS A 423 13.97 20.10 -20.53
CA LYS A 423 13.70 20.34 -21.96
C LYS A 423 13.31 19.09 -22.74
N VAL A 424 13.49 17.87 -22.21
CA VAL A 424 13.25 16.60 -22.92
C VAL A 424 11.82 16.51 -23.47
N TYR A 425 10.81 16.93 -22.71
CA TYR A 425 9.41 16.87 -23.14
C TYR A 425 9.10 17.75 -24.36
N LEU A 426 9.93 18.76 -24.68
CA LEU A 426 9.76 19.60 -25.86
C LEU A 426 10.08 18.84 -27.15
N GLY A 427 10.97 17.85 -27.09
CA GLY A 427 11.41 17.05 -28.24
C GLY A 427 10.69 15.71 -28.41
N ASP A 428 9.80 15.36 -27.49
CA ASP A 428 9.11 14.06 -27.50
C ASP A 428 7.63 14.22 -27.10
N PRO A 429 6.68 13.87 -27.99
CA PRO A 429 5.25 14.09 -27.74
C PRO A 429 4.70 13.20 -26.63
N GLU A 430 5.30 12.04 -26.40
CA GLU A 430 4.83 11.07 -25.39
C GLU A 430 5.36 11.36 -23.99
N VAL A 431 6.42 12.21 -23.89
CA VAL A 431 6.95 12.61 -22.58
C VAL A 431 6.03 13.67 -21.96
N PRO A 432 5.40 13.38 -20.80
CA PRO A 432 4.61 14.37 -20.07
C PRO A 432 5.48 15.49 -19.50
N ILE A 433 4.89 16.67 -19.32
CA ILE A 433 5.57 17.80 -18.66
C ILE A 433 5.87 17.52 -17.16
N ASP A 434 5.10 16.63 -16.53
CA ASP A 434 5.23 16.30 -15.10
C ASP A 434 4.81 14.87 -14.76
N THR A 435 5.03 14.49 -13.48
CA THR A 435 4.65 13.20 -12.91
C THR A 435 3.31 13.23 -12.15
N ASN A 436 2.46 14.25 -12.35
CA ASN A 436 1.21 14.39 -11.59
C ASN A 436 0.25 13.21 -11.78
N HIS A 437 0.27 12.55 -12.94
CA HIS A 437 -0.49 11.32 -13.20
C HIS A 437 -0.04 10.18 -12.26
N LEU A 438 1.27 10.00 -12.09
CA LEU A 438 1.85 9.04 -11.16
C LEU A 438 1.59 9.44 -9.69
N GLU A 439 1.80 10.71 -9.31
CA GLU A 439 1.59 11.19 -7.94
C GLU A 439 0.14 10.99 -7.49
N ARG A 440 -0.83 11.16 -8.41
CA ARG A 440 -2.26 10.95 -8.13
C ARG A 440 -2.54 9.50 -7.73
N VAL A 441 -2.00 8.55 -8.47
CA VAL A 441 -2.22 7.12 -8.20
C VAL A 441 -1.36 6.61 -7.04
N LEU A 442 -0.19 7.22 -6.82
CA LEU A 442 0.67 6.92 -5.66
C LEU A 442 -0.04 7.16 -4.32
N ARG A 443 -1.04 8.08 -4.28
CA ARG A 443 -1.78 8.45 -3.05
C ARG A 443 -2.41 7.27 -2.32
N VAL A 444 -2.66 6.14 -2.97
CA VAL A 444 -3.22 4.94 -2.33
C VAL A 444 -2.35 4.45 -1.17
N ILE A 445 -1.03 4.60 -1.26
CA ILE A 445 -0.09 4.21 -0.20
C ILE A 445 -0.16 5.16 1.02
N PRO A 446 0.04 6.49 0.89
CA PRO A 446 -0.06 7.40 2.04
C PRO A 446 -1.48 7.45 2.63
N MET A 447 -2.54 7.29 1.85
CA MET A 447 -3.92 7.19 2.37
C MET A 447 -4.11 5.90 3.17
N GLY A 448 -3.71 4.75 2.63
CA GLY A 448 -3.76 3.48 3.32
C GLY A 448 -2.96 3.51 4.62
N ARG A 449 -1.76 4.08 4.61
CA ARG A 449 -0.91 4.24 5.78
C ARG A 449 -1.59 5.02 6.92
N LYS A 450 -2.47 5.98 6.65
CA LYS A 450 -3.26 6.67 7.68
C LYS A 450 -4.22 5.75 8.42
N ASN A 451 -4.63 4.63 7.81
CA ASN A 451 -5.55 3.65 8.40
C ASN A 451 -4.84 2.46 9.04
N TRP A 452 -3.79 1.92 8.41
CA TRP A 452 -3.09 0.72 8.88
C TRP A 452 -1.65 0.98 9.36
N LEU A 453 -1.17 2.23 9.36
CA LEU A 453 0.08 2.77 9.92
C LEU A 453 1.36 2.20 9.29
N PHE A 454 1.54 0.89 9.24
CA PHE A 454 2.75 0.20 8.76
C PHE A 454 2.44 -1.24 8.35
N CYS A 455 3.40 -1.88 7.69
CA CYS A 455 3.37 -3.32 7.41
C CYS A 455 4.20 -4.07 8.47
N TRP A 456 3.60 -5.07 9.13
CA TRP A 456 4.28 -5.84 10.19
C TRP A 456 5.50 -6.59 9.69
N SER A 457 5.50 -7.07 8.45
CA SER A 457 6.58 -7.85 7.85
C SER A 457 6.95 -7.29 6.48
N GLU A 458 8.16 -7.63 6.03
CA GLU A 458 8.62 -7.33 4.67
C GLU A 458 7.78 -8.06 3.62
N VAL A 459 7.39 -9.31 3.89
CA VAL A 459 6.47 -10.08 3.03
C VAL A 459 5.16 -9.33 2.87
N GLY A 460 4.57 -8.85 3.98
CA GLY A 460 3.35 -8.05 3.94
C GLY A 460 3.49 -6.76 3.13
N ALA A 461 4.66 -6.11 3.16
CA ALA A 461 4.91 -4.92 2.34
C ALA A 461 4.98 -5.26 0.85
N ARG A 462 5.65 -6.35 0.46
CA ARG A 462 5.68 -6.83 -0.94
C ARG A 462 4.27 -7.16 -1.43
N GLN A 463 3.48 -7.84 -0.62
CA GLN A 463 2.08 -8.18 -0.93
C GLN A 463 1.21 -6.94 -1.13
N VAL A 464 1.40 -5.88 -0.32
CA VAL A 464 0.71 -4.59 -0.54
C VAL A 464 1.09 -4.00 -1.91
N GLY A 465 2.37 -4.08 -2.30
CA GLY A 465 2.83 -3.66 -3.62
C GLY A 465 2.10 -4.40 -4.74
N ILE A 466 2.06 -5.74 -4.68
CA ILE A 466 1.40 -6.59 -5.67
C ILE A 466 -0.07 -6.21 -5.84
N ILE A 467 -0.82 -6.23 -4.75
CA ILE A 467 -2.27 -6.01 -4.84
C ILE A 467 -2.61 -4.57 -5.23
N GLN A 468 -1.89 -3.57 -4.71
CA GLN A 468 -2.11 -2.17 -5.09
C GLN A 468 -1.80 -1.90 -6.56
N SER A 469 -0.83 -2.61 -7.15
CA SER A 469 -0.54 -2.52 -8.59
C SER A 469 -1.74 -2.91 -9.41
N LEU A 470 -2.32 -4.07 -9.14
CA LEU A 470 -3.47 -4.59 -9.89
C LEU A 470 -4.73 -3.74 -9.66
N LEU A 471 -5.06 -3.42 -8.40
CA LEU A 471 -6.27 -2.65 -8.10
C LEU A 471 -6.21 -1.20 -8.61
N THR A 472 -5.03 -0.59 -8.58
CA THR A 472 -4.84 0.76 -9.12
C THR A 472 -4.94 0.75 -10.64
N THR A 473 -4.36 -0.26 -11.30
CA THR A 473 -4.49 -0.44 -12.74
C THR A 473 -5.94 -0.73 -13.15
N CYS A 474 -6.71 -1.52 -12.37
CA CYS A 474 -8.15 -1.67 -12.59
C CYS A 474 -8.85 -0.30 -12.64
N ARG A 475 -8.58 0.57 -11.67
CA ARG A 475 -9.19 1.91 -11.61
C ARG A 475 -8.79 2.80 -12.79
N LEU A 476 -7.52 2.76 -13.22
CA LEU A 476 -7.05 3.48 -14.40
C LEU A 476 -7.80 3.06 -15.66
N HIS A 477 -8.12 1.78 -15.78
CA HIS A 477 -8.89 1.22 -16.90
C HIS A 477 -10.40 1.21 -16.68
N GLN A 478 -10.92 1.84 -15.60
CA GLN A 478 -12.36 1.87 -15.27
C GLN A 478 -12.96 0.46 -15.13
N ILE A 479 -12.19 -0.45 -14.56
CA ILE A 479 -12.62 -1.81 -14.23
C ILE A 479 -13.03 -1.83 -12.76
N ASP A 480 -14.17 -2.45 -12.46
CA ASP A 480 -14.55 -2.70 -11.06
C ASP A 480 -13.58 -3.72 -10.42
N PRO A 481 -12.82 -3.32 -9.37
CA PRO A 481 -11.84 -4.19 -8.75
C PRO A 481 -12.43 -5.46 -8.15
N TYR A 482 -13.68 -5.42 -7.68
CA TYR A 482 -14.33 -6.59 -7.10
C TYR A 482 -14.62 -7.64 -8.18
N THR A 483 -15.27 -7.25 -9.26
CA THR A 483 -15.57 -8.13 -10.41
C THR A 483 -14.30 -8.73 -11.00
N TYR A 484 -13.25 -7.91 -11.16
CA TYR A 484 -11.95 -8.38 -11.61
C TYR A 484 -11.37 -9.46 -10.69
N LEU A 485 -11.35 -9.21 -9.37
CA LEU A 485 -10.78 -10.15 -8.41
C LEU A 485 -11.59 -11.45 -8.32
N VAL A 486 -12.92 -11.37 -8.39
CA VAL A 486 -13.78 -12.57 -8.41
C VAL A 486 -13.45 -13.46 -9.61
N ASP A 487 -13.23 -12.87 -10.78
CA ASP A 487 -12.84 -13.62 -11.98
C ASP A 487 -11.42 -14.20 -11.85
N VAL A 488 -10.42 -13.34 -11.63
CA VAL A 488 -9.03 -13.78 -11.73
C VAL A 488 -8.60 -14.73 -10.62
N LEU A 489 -9.18 -14.64 -9.40
CA LEU A 489 -8.89 -15.59 -8.33
C LEU A 489 -9.37 -17.01 -8.65
N GLN A 490 -10.44 -17.15 -9.44
CA GLN A 490 -10.93 -18.44 -9.90
C GLN A 490 -10.13 -18.92 -11.11
N ARG A 491 -9.71 -18.02 -11.97
CA ARG A 491 -9.13 -18.32 -13.27
C ARG A 491 -7.63 -18.62 -13.21
N VAL A 492 -6.86 -17.88 -12.40
CA VAL A 492 -5.39 -17.85 -12.47
C VAL A 492 -4.74 -19.22 -12.25
N ALA A 493 -5.30 -20.07 -11.39
CA ALA A 493 -4.76 -21.40 -11.13
C ALA A 493 -4.96 -22.39 -12.30
N LEU A 494 -5.92 -22.12 -13.18
CA LEU A 494 -6.30 -22.98 -14.32
C LEU A 494 -5.85 -22.37 -15.67
N HIS A 495 -5.48 -21.08 -15.68
CA HIS A 495 -5.08 -20.37 -16.89
C HIS A 495 -3.68 -20.81 -17.35
N PRO A 496 -3.44 -20.99 -18.66
CA PRO A 496 -2.11 -21.36 -19.15
C PRO A 496 -1.05 -20.33 -18.73
N ALA A 497 0.02 -20.79 -18.08
CA ALA A 497 1.07 -19.90 -17.55
C ALA A 497 1.70 -19.00 -18.62
N ARG A 498 1.81 -19.48 -19.86
CA ARG A 498 2.33 -18.71 -21.03
C ARG A 498 1.40 -17.56 -21.45
N GLU A 499 0.15 -17.58 -21.03
CA GLU A 499 -0.89 -16.60 -21.40
C GLU A 499 -1.34 -15.76 -20.20
N VAL A 500 -0.61 -15.83 -19.07
CA VAL A 500 -0.97 -15.13 -17.82
C VAL A 500 -1.10 -13.61 -17.99
N GLU A 501 -0.45 -13.01 -18.99
CA GLU A 501 -0.59 -11.59 -19.32
C GLU A 501 -2.03 -11.19 -19.68
N GLN A 502 -2.84 -12.12 -20.25
CA GLN A 502 -4.25 -11.89 -20.56
C GLN A 502 -5.07 -11.57 -19.30
N LEU A 503 -4.57 -11.97 -18.13
CA LEU A 503 -5.20 -11.71 -16.83
C LEU A 503 -4.80 -10.36 -16.22
N THR A 504 -3.83 -9.62 -16.79
CA THR A 504 -3.54 -8.25 -16.35
C THR A 504 -4.78 -7.37 -16.54
N PRO A 505 -5.06 -6.39 -15.66
CA PRO A 505 -6.32 -5.63 -15.75
C PRO A 505 -6.61 -5.06 -17.14
N ARG A 506 -5.59 -4.54 -17.82
CA ARG A 506 -5.71 -3.98 -19.17
C ARG A 506 -6.21 -5.01 -20.19
N LEU A 507 -5.56 -6.19 -20.25
CA LEU A 507 -5.92 -7.25 -21.19
C LEU A 507 -7.16 -8.01 -20.74
N TRP A 508 -7.36 -8.20 -19.43
CA TRP A 508 -8.58 -8.78 -18.88
C TRP A 508 -9.83 -8.02 -19.35
N LYS A 509 -9.75 -6.69 -19.42
CA LYS A 509 -10.84 -5.86 -19.92
C LYS A 509 -11.28 -6.27 -21.33
N THR A 510 -10.32 -6.63 -22.16
CA THR A 510 -10.58 -7.03 -23.56
C THR A 510 -11.04 -8.48 -23.67
N HIS A 511 -10.40 -9.38 -22.90
CA HIS A 511 -10.61 -10.82 -23.07
C HIS A 511 -11.78 -11.37 -22.24
N PHE A 512 -12.02 -10.83 -21.04
CA PHE A 512 -12.91 -11.48 -20.06
C PHE A 512 -14.01 -10.57 -19.50
N ALA A 513 -13.91 -9.25 -19.60
CA ALA A 513 -14.88 -8.34 -18.97
C ALA A 513 -16.31 -8.50 -19.51
N ALA A 514 -16.49 -8.97 -20.74
CA ALA A 514 -17.82 -9.20 -21.32
C ALA A 514 -18.53 -10.43 -20.68
N SER A 515 -17.77 -11.42 -20.17
CA SER A 515 -18.30 -12.63 -19.52
C SER A 515 -17.37 -13.09 -18.40
N PRO A 516 -17.27 -12.33 -17.30
CA PRO A 516 -16.41 -12.68 -16.17
C PRO A 516 -16.96 -13.89 -15.42
N LEU A 517 -16.06 -14.70 -14.84
CA LEU A 517 -16.46 -15.72 -13.88
C LEU A 517 -17.09 -15.04 -12.66
N ARG A 518 -18.13 -15.64 -12.13
CA ARG A 518 -18.90 -15.10 -11.01
C ARG A 518 -18.81 -16.04 -9.82
N SER A 519 -19.16 -15.53 -8.64
CA SER A 519 -19.39 -16.35 -7.47
C SER A 519 -20.75 -17.08 -7.60
N ASP A 520 -20.84 -18.30 -7.05
CA ASP A 520 -22.10 -19.04 -6.93
C ASP A 520 -23.19 -18.24 -6.18
N LEU A 521 -22.79 -17.25 -5.38
CA LEU A 521 -23.68 -16.29 -4.73
C LEU A 521 -24.55 -15.50 -5.73
N GLU A 522 -24.09 -15.29 -6.95
CA GLU A 522 -24.84 -14.59 -8.00
C GLU A 522 -25.78 -15.51 -8.77
N HIS A 523 -25.53 -16.83 -8.72
CA HIS A 523 -26.36 -17.86 -9.35
C HIS A 523 -27.53 -18.34 -8.45
N ALA A 524 -27.45 -18.06 -7.14
CA ALA A 524 -28.47 -18.46 -6.17
C ALA A 524 -29.71 -17.53 -6.14
N ARG A 525 -29.97 -16.79 -7.22
CA ARG A 525 -31.16 -15.91 -7.36
C ARG A 525 -32.23 -16.54 -8.22
#